data_175af0f0a2308ee5f9ad50181a0ae3e8
#
_entry.id   175af0f0a2308ee5f9ad50181a0ae3e8
#
_cell.length_a   1.000
_cell.length_b   1.000
_cell.length_c   1.000
_cell.angle_alpha   90.00
_cell.angle_beta   90.00
_cell.angle_gamma   90.00
#
_symmetry.space_group_name_H-M   'P 1'
#
loop_
_entity.id
_entity.type
_entity.pdbx_description
1 polymer ?
#
loop_
_entity_poly.entity_id
_entity_poly.type
_entity_poly.pdbx_seq_one_letter_code
_entity_poly.pdbx_strand_id
1 'polypeptide(L)'
;MQTNPILTSIESVTFMAALVGYLICTALYFIYGGTKLPWAGKAAWWVLLISFVVHTVCIVSRGINAGRLPMTNQYEFASAFAWGIALCFLIFVRKFKFDALGMFVAPLIFLVIGYAAMQSKDIHSLMPALQSSWLGFHVSMAIIGYGGFGVAFGVSLAYLLRDKLGALSQRFPAEKTLDLIIYRAVALGFLFLTMCMITGAIWAKRAWGSYWSWDPKETWSLITWIIYAIFLHLRLRRGMTGKKAAIFAIVGFLCVIFTYVGVNTLLSGLHSYK
;
A
#
# COMPACT_ATOMS: atom_id res chain seq x y z
N MET A 1 -0.41 28.51 9.71
CA MET A 1 0.98 28.10 9.45
C MET A 1 1.36 28.64 8.08
N GLN A 2 2.42 29.45 7.96
CA GLN A 2 2.86 29.91 6.63
C GLN A 2 3.59 28.78 5.92
N THR A 3 3.02 28.31 4.83
CA THR A 3 3.64 27.29 3.98
C THR A 3 4.72 27.94 3.11
N ASN A 4 5.85 27.25 2.95
CA ASN A 4 6.91 27.72 2.06
C ASN A 4 6.50 27.49 0.60
N PRO A 5 6.36 28.53 -0.24
CA PRO A 5 5.89 28.39 -1.62
C PRO A 5 6.82 27.52 -2.49
N ILE A 6 8.12 27.53 -2.22
CA ILE A 6 9.09 26.67 -2.94
C ILE A 6 8.82 25.19 -2.63
N LEU A 7 8.65 24.83 -1.35
CA LEU A 7 8.35 23.47 -0.96
C LEU A 7 7.00 22.99 -1.51
N THR A 8 6.00 23.89 -1.54
CA THR A 8 4.68 23.59 -2.15
C THR A 8 4.82 23.31 -3.65
N SER A 9 5.63 24.10 -4.37
CA SER A 9 5.90 23.86 -5.78
C SER A 9 6.64 22.54 -6.02
N ILE A 10 7.68 22.23 -5.22
CA ILE A 10 8.42 20.96 -5.30
C ILE A 10 7.47 19.79 -5.05
N GLU A 11 6.64 19.84 -4.00
CA GLU A 11 5.64 18.83 -3.69
C GLU A 11 4.70 18.59 -4.88
N SER A 12 4.13 19.66 -5.44
CA SER A 12 3.15 19.58 -6.53
C SER A 12 3.76 19.00 -7.81
N VAL A 13 4.95 19.45 -8.20
CA VAL A 13 5.65 18.97 -9.39
C VAL A 13 6.07 17.50 -9.23
N THR A 14 6.65 17.14 -8.08
CA THR A 14 7.11 15.78 -7.83
C THR A 14 5.95 14.80 -7.64
N PHE A 15 4.83 15.24 -7.04
CA PHE A 15 3.60 14.43 -6.98
C PHE A 15 3.07 14.11 -8.37
N MET A 16 2.95 15.12 -9.23
CA MET A 16 2.46 14.94 -10.61
C MET A 16 3.42 14.07 -11.44
N ALA A 17 4.72 14.28 -11.29
CA ALA A 17 5.74 13.46 -11.95
C ALA A 17 5.68 12.00 -11.49
N ALA A 18 5.47 11.73 -10.19
CA ALA A 18 5.29 10.38 -9.67
C ALA A 18 4.00 9.73 -10.20
N LEU A 19 2.88 10.46 -10.21
CA LEU A 19 1.59 9.98 -10.75
C LEU A 19 1.72 9.56 -12.22
N VAL A 20 2.29 10.44 -13.06
CA VAL A 20 2.54 10.16 -14.48
C VAL A 20 3.55 9.02 -14.64
N GLY A 21 4.58 8.99 -13.82
CA GLY A 21 5.58 7.93 -13.84
C GLY A 21 4.98 6.55 -13.52
N TYR A 22 4.10 6.45 -12.54
CA TYR A 22 3.39 5.18 -12.24
C TYR A 22 2.39 4.79 -13.34
N LEU A 23 1.78 5.75 -14.02
CA LEU A 23 0.96 5.47 -15.21
C LEU A 23 1.82 4.90 -16.35
N ILE A 24 2.95 5.55 -16.67
CA ILE A 24 3.90 5.07 -17.69
C ILE A 24 4.42 3.68 -17.31
N CYS A 25 4.79 3.48 -16.05
CA CYS A 25 5.22 2.18 -15.53
C CYS A 25 4.15 1.10 -15.78
N THR A 26 2.89 1.41 -15.48
CA THR A 26 1.76 0.52 -15.72
C THR A 26 1.64 0.17 -17.20
N ALA A 27 1.68 1.18 -18.10
CA ALA A 27 1.63 0.97 -19.54
C ALA A 27 2.80 0.10 -20.04
N LEU A 28 4.01 0.34 -19.57
CA LEU A 28 5.20 -0.43 -19.94
C LEU A 28 5.10 -1.89 -19.50
N TYR A 29 4.56 -2.18 -18.31
CA TYR A 29 4.32 -3.55 -17.86
C TYR A 29 3.25 -4.24 -18.71
N PHE A 30 2.20 -3.56 -19.14
CA PHE A 30 1.21 -4.12 -20.08
C PHE A 30 1.81 -4.35 -21.47
N ILE A 31 2.64 -3.43 -21.98
CA ILE A 31 3.41 -3.63 -23.23
C ILE A 31 4.32 -4.84 -23.11
N TYR A 32 5.08 -4.94 -22.03
CA TYR A 32 5.93 -6.10 -21.75
C TYR A 32 5.14 -7.40 -21.73
N GLY A 33 3.97 -7.41 -21.12
CA GLY A 33 3.06 -8.54 -21.12
C GLY A 33 2.58 -8.93 -22.53
N GLY A 34 2.09 -7.97 -23.30
CA GLY A 34 1.45 -8.22 -24.61
C GLY A 34 2.43 -8.50 -25.74
N THR A 35 3.58 -7.79 -25.80
CA THR A 35 4.44 -7.78 -26.99
C THR A 35 5.69 -8.66 -26.87
N LYS A 36 6.02 -9.17 -25.69
CA LYS A 36 7.27 -9.90 -25.43
C LYS A 36 8.58 -9.09 -25.63
N LEU A 37 8.51 -7.79 -25.70
CA LEU A 37 9.68 -6.94 -25.83
C LEU A 37 10.48 -6.86 -24.52
N PRO A 38 11.70 -7.44 -24.43
CA PRO A 38 12.44 -7.50 -23.16
C PRO A 38 12.83 -6.12 -22.62
N TRP A 39 12.98 -5.12 -23.50
CA TRP A 39 13.32 -3.76 -23.10
C TRP A 39 12.18 -3.11 -22.29
N ALA A 40 10.91 -3.45 -22.59
CA ALA A 40 9.77 -2.86 -21.89
C ALA A 40 9.72 -3.25 -20.41
N GLY A 41 10.05 -4.50 -20.05
CA GLY A 41 10.16 -4.93 -18.65
C GLY A 41 11.28 -4.20 -17.90
N LYS A 42 12.47 -4.07 -18.53
CA LYS A 42 13.58 -3.31 -17.95
C LYS A 42 13.23 -1.82 -17.81
N ALA A 43 12.62 -1.23 -18.83
CA ALA A 43 12.18 0.17 -18.80
C ALA A 43 11.13 0.39 -17.69
N ALA A 44 10.14 -0.51 -17.57
CA ALA A 44 9.13 -0.45 -16.52
C ALA A 44 9.74 -0.46 -15.12
N TRP A 45 10.76 -1.31 -14.88
CA TRP A 45 11.45 -1.36 -13.59
C TRP A 45 12.19 -0.06 -13.27
N TRP A 46 12.91 0.52 -14.28
CA TRP A 46 13.61 1.79 -14.07
C TRP A 46 12.63 2.96 -13.87
N VAL A 47 11.54 3.00 -14.64
CA VAL A 47 10.50 4.02 -14.45
C VAL A 47 9.86 3.88 -13.07
N LEU A 48 9.59 2.65 -12.61
CA LEU A 48 9.09 2.41 -11.25
C LEU A 48 10.05 2.96 -10.18
N LEU A 49 11.35 2.65 -10.31
CA LEU A 49 12.37 3.09 -9.37
C LEU A 49 12.49 4.62 -9.35
N ILE A 50 12.55 5.26 -10.53
CA ILE A 50 12.63 6.72 -10.66
C ILE A 50 11.37 7.36 -10.06
N SER A 51 10.18 6.84 -10.39
CA SER A 51 8.91 7.33 -9.85
C SER A 51 8.86 7.20 -8.34
N PHE A 52 9.35 6.10 -7.78
CA PHE A 52 9.46 5.88 -6.34
C PHE A 52 10.39 6.91 -5.67
N VAL A 53 11.54 7.21 -6.26
CA VAL A 53 12.48 8.22 -5.75
C VAL A 53 11.85 9.62 -5.81
N VAL A 54 11.23 9.98 -6.93
CA VAL A 54 10.53 11.26 -7.09
C VAL A 54 9.36 11.37 -6.09
N HIS A 55 8.62 10.29 -5.88
CA HIS A 55 7.54 10.25 -4.89
C HIS A 55 8.08 10.38 -3.46
N THR A 56 9.26 9.83 -3.17
CA THR A 56 9.93 10.05 -1.87
C THR A 56 10.25 11.52 -1.66
N VAL A 57 10.75 12.22 -2.69
CA VAL A 57 11.00 13.69 -2.62
C VAL A 57 9.69 14.44 -2.35
N CYS A 58 8.58 14.05 -2.99
CA CYS A 58 7.26 14.62 -2.73
C CYS A 58 6.85 14.48 -1.25
N ILE A 59 6.94 13.27 -0.69
CA ILE A 59 6.56 13.00 0.71
C ILE A 59 7.46 13.77 1.68
N VAL A 60 8.77 13.80 1.42
CA VAL A 60 9.74 14.55 2.25
C VAL A 60 9.47 16.06 2.20
N SER A 61 9.27 16.63 1.00
CA SER A 61 8.95 18.05 0.83
C SER A 61 7.67 18.42 1.57
N ARG A 62 6.64 17.57 1.50
CA ARG A 62 5.40 17.73 2.26
C ARG A 62 5.65 17.72 3.76
N GLY A 63 6.46 16.77 4.26
CA GLY A 63 6.80 16.68 5.68
C GLY A 63 7.53 17.89 6.20
N ILE A 64 8.51 18.40 5.45
CA ILE A 64 9.27 19.62 5.80
C ILE A 64 8.33 20.84 5.82
N ASN A 65 7.48 20.98 4.79
CA ASN A 65 6.55 22.10 4.68
C ASN A 65 5.48 22.10 5.78
N ALA A 66 5.02 20.90 6.17
CA ALA A 66 4.04 20.73 7.24
C ALA A 66 4.67 20.74 8.66
N GLY A 67 6.01 20.69 8.78
CA GLY A 67 6.72 20.58 10.06
C GLY A 67 6.40 19.31 10.84
N ARG A 68 5.95 18.25 10.14
CA ARG A 68 5.52 16.97 10.75
C ARG A 68 5.56 15.85 9.73
N LEU A 69 5.44 14.59 10.20
CA LEU A 69 5.25 13.46 9.30
C LEU A 69 3.94 13.62 8.49
N PRO A 70 3.99 13.53 7.16
CA PRO A 70 2.84 13.77 6.29
C PRO A 70 1.94 12.53 6.20
N MET A 71 1.19 12.24 7.26
CA MET A 71 0.40 11.01 7.43
C MET A 71 -0.91 11.24 8.16
N THR A 72 -1.43 12.47 8.15
CA THR A 72 -2.55 12.86 9.04
C THR A 72 -3.86 13.15 8.31
N ASN A 73 -3.84 13.30 6.99
CA ASN A 73 -5.04 13.47 6.18
C ASN A 73 -5.13 12.41 5.08
N GLN A 74 -6.24 12.40 4.34
CA GLN A 74 -6.49 11.38 3.31
C GLN A 74 -5.49 11.45 2.14
N TYR A 75 -5.10 12.66 1.70
CA TYR A 75 -4.09 12.86 0.68
C TYR A 75 -2.74 12.28 1.11
N GLU A 76 -2.28 12.65 2.29
CA GLU A 76 -0.99 12.23 2.83
C GLU A 76 -0.92 10.71 3.01
N PHE A 77 -1.99 10.13 3.57
CA PHE A 77 -2.02 8.67 3.78
C PHE A 77 -2.10 7.90 2.46
N ALA A 78 -2.95 8.31 1.51
CA ALA A 78 -3.06 7.64 0.21
C ALA A 78 -1.74 7.72 -0.57
N SER A 79 -1.10 8.90 -0.56
CA SER A 79 0.23 9.10 -1.15
C SER A 79 1.25 8.15 -0.52
N ALA A 80 1.35 8.11 0.81
CA ALA A 80 2.26 7.22 1.52
C ALA A 80 1.91 5.73 1.32
N PHE A 81 0.63 5.37 1.19
CA PHE A 81 0.19 4.01 0.90
C PHE A 81 0.64 3.55 -0.50
N ALA A 82 0.46 4.38 -1.54
CA ALA A 82 0.98 4.10 -2.87
C ALA A 82 2.51 3.91 -2.85
N TRP A 83 3.22 4.76 -2.12
CA TRP A 83 4.66 4.66 -1.89
C TRP A 83 5.02 3.34 -1.19
N GLY A 84 4.27 2.94 -0.17
CA GLY A 84 4.46 1.68 0.57
C GLY A 84 4.28 0.44 -0.33
N ILE A 85 3.27 0.45 -1.22
CA ILE A 85 3.09 -0.64 -2.21
C ILE A 85 4.30 -0.67 -3.16
N ALA A 86 4.75 0.49 -3.67
CA ALA A 86 5.89 0.58 -4.57
C ALA A 86 7.18 0.08 -3.89
N LEU A 87 7.44 0.47 -2.64
CA LEU A 87 8.57 0.00 -1.84
C LEU A 87 8.57 -1.52 -1.69
N CYS A 88 7.46 -2.08 -1.22
CA CYS A 88 7.31 -3.52 -1.05
C CYS A 88 7.49 -4.25 -2.38
N PHE A 89 6.90 -3.73 -3.46
CA PHE A 89 7.02 -4.34 -4.77
C PHE A 89 8.46 -4.33 -5.29
N LEU A 90 9.18 -3.21 -5.18
CA LEU A 90 10.61 -3.12 -5.56
C LEU A 90 11.46 -4.15 -4.81
N ILE A 91 11.22 -4.35 -3.51
CA ILE A 91 11.93 -5.35 -2.70
C ILE A 91 11.62 -6.77 -3.19
N PHE A 92 10.33 -7.08 -3.42
CA PHE A 92 9.91 -8.42 -3.86
C PHE A 92 10.35 -8.72 -5.29
N VAL A 93 10.21 -7.78 -6.24
CA VAL A 93 10.63 -7.97 -7.64
C VAL A 93 12.12 -8.22 -7.73
N ARG A 94 12.93 -7.42 -7.03
CA ARG A 94 14.40 -7.60 -7.03
C ARG A 94 14.79 -8.98 -6.49
N LYS A 95 14.11 -9.45 -5.45
CA LYS A 95 14.39 -10.73 -4.81
C LYS A 95 14.02 -11.92 -5.70
N PHE A 96 12.91 -11.82 -6.42
CA PHE A 96 12.36 -12.93 -7.20
C PHE A 96 12.61 -12.80 -8.72
N LYS A 97 13.09 -11.64 -9.20
CA LYS A 97 13.45 -11.37 -10.61
C LYS A 97 12.30 -11.58 -11.61
N PHE A 98 11.07 -11.22 -11.26
CA PHE A 98 9.90 -11.43 -12.11
C PHE A 98 9.17 -10.13 -12.45
N ASP A 99 9.61 -9.49 -13.53
CA ASP A 99 9.03 -8.23 -14.03
C ASP A 99 7.54 -8.35 -14.41
N ALA A 100 7.09 -9.53 -14.86
CA ALA A 100 5.70 -9.74 -15.28
C ALA A 100 4.66 -9.47 -14.17
N LEU A 101 5.04 -9.60 -12.89
CA LEU A 101 4.15 -9.30 -11.76
C LEU A 101 3.76 -7.82 -11.68
N GLY A 102 4.57 -6.94 -12.31
CA GLY A 102 4.26 -5.52 -12.40
C GLY A 102 2.95 -5.21 -13.12
N MET A 103 2.49 -6.09 -14.02
CA MET A 103 1.19 -5.92 -14.67
C MET A 103 0.00 -5.87 -13.69
N PHE A 104 0.15 -6.45 -12.50
CA PHE A 104 -0.90 -6.51 -11.49
C PHE A 104 -0.66 -5.58 -10.31
N VAL A 105 0.59 -5.24 -10.02
CA VAL A 105 0.92 -4.37 -8.89
C VAL A 105 1.02 -2.90 -9.30
N ALA A 106 1.59 -2.58 -10.47
CA ALA A 106 1.74 -1.20 -10.92
C ALA A 106 0.39 -0.48 -11.12
N PRO A 107 -0.66 -1.10 -11.71
CA PRO A 107 -1.99 -0.50 -11.77
C PRO A 107 -2.55 -0.16 -10.38
N LEU A 108 -2.30 -1.01 -9.38
CA LEU A 108 -2.75 -0.75 -8.02
C LEU A 108 -2.06 0.48 -7.42
N ILE A 109 -0.73 0.61 -7.62
CA ILE A 109 0.02 1.80 -7.19
C ILE A 109 -0.57 3.05 -7.84
N PHE A 110 -0.80 3.01 -9.17
CA PHE A 110 -1.38 4.11 -9.92
C PHE A 110 -2.80 4.48 -9.43
N LEU A 111 -3.65 3.51 -9.15
CA LEU A 111 -5.00 3.76 -8.63
C LEU A 111 -4.97 4.41 -7.25
N VAL A 112 -4.07 3.96 -6.35
CA VAL A 112 -3.97 4.51 -4.99
C VAL A 112 -3.41 5.94 -5.01
N ILE A 113 -2.38 6.24 -5.81
CA ILE A 113 -1.89 7.63 -5.94
C ILE A 113 -2.89 8.51 -6.70
N GLY A 114 -3.65 7.94 -7.64
CA GLY A 114 -4.76 8.62 -8.31
C GLY A 114 -5.86 9.00 -7.33
N TYR A 115 -6.20 8.12 -6.39
CA TYR A 115 -7.11 8.45 -5.31
C TYR A 115 -6.56 9.59 -4.43
N ALA A 116 -5.26 9.60 -4.13
CA ALA A 116 -4.62 10.71 -3.43
C ALA A 116 -4.80 12.04 -4.20
N ALA A 117 -4.66 12.03 -5.52
CA ALA A 117 -4.81 13.22 -6.35
C ALA A 117 -6.20 13.88 -6.25
N MET A 118 -7.21 13.10 -5.88
CA MET A 118 -8.60 13.56 -5.71
C MET A 118 -8.88 14.16 -4.33
N GLN A 119 -7.96 14.03 -3.37
CA GLN A 119 -8.14 14.51 -2.00
C GLN A 119 -7.62 15.95 -1.83
N SER A 120 -8.15 16.66 -0.80
CA SER A 120 -7.61 17.98 -0.43
C SER A 120 -6.15 17.90 -0.02
N LYS A 121 -5.36 18.84 -0.55
CA LYS A 121 -3.92 18.98 -0.26
C LYS A 121 -3.63 20.02 0.83
N ASP A 122 -4.66 20.58 1.47
CA ASP A 122 -4.48 21.64 2.47
C ASP A 122 -3.66 21.13 3.66
N ILE A 123 -2.79 22.01 4.16
CA ILE A 123 -2.01 21.76 5.37
C ILE A 123 -2.70 22.46 6.53
N HIS A 124 -3.40 21.67 7.35
CA HIS A 124 -4.03 22.16 8.56
C HIS A 124 -3.14 21.93 9.79
N SER A 125 -3.30 22.78 10.80
CA SER A 125 -2.70 22.56 12.11
C SER A 125 -3.26 21.25 12.71
N LEU A 126 -2.38 20.47 13.34
CA LEU A 126 -2.82 19.21 13.98
C LEU A 126 -3.63 19.50 15.23
N MET A 127 -4.73 18.78 15.37
CA MET A 127 -5.43 18.68 16.66
C MET A 127 -4.48 18.09 17.73
N PRO A 128 -4.62 18.49 19.01
CA PRO A 128 -3.73 18.03 20.09
C PRO A 128 -3.56 16.50 20.13
N ALA A 129 -4.65 15.76 19.89
CA ALA A 129 -4.64 14.30 19.84
C ALA A 129 -3.68 13.72 18.78
N LEU A 130 -3.45 14.43 17.67
CA LEU A 130 -2.57 14.01 16.58
C LEU A 130 -1.10 14.42 16.78
N GLN A 131 -0.81 15.25 17.81
CA GLN A 131 0.54 15.71 18.12
C GLN A 131 1.28 14.70 18.99
N SER A 132 1.47 13.48 18.46
CA SER A 132 2.09 12.39 19.18
C SER A 132 3.04 11.60 18.29
N SER A 133 4.26 11.31 18.77
CA SER A 133 5.21 10.45 18.06
C SER A 133 4.64 9.04 17.82
N TRP A 134 3.76 8.56 18.70
CA TRP A 134 3.11 7.26 18.53
C TRP A 134 2.21 7.18 17.31
N LEU A 135 1.57 8.30 16.92
CA LEU A 135 0.82 8.38 15.67
C LEU A 135 1.74 8.10 14.46
N GLY A 136 2.92 8.72 14.44
CA GLY A 136 3.91 8.51 13.37
C GLY A 136 4.33 7.05 13.26
N PHE A 137 4.63 6.39 14.38
CA PHE A 137 4.94 4.95 14.39
C PHE A 137 3.77 4.11 13.91
N HIS A 138 2.57 4.33 14.46
CA HIS A 138 1.35 3.60 14.09
C HIS A 138 1.08 3.67 12.57
N VAL A 139 1.09 4.87 12.00
CA VAL A 139 0.79 5.05 10.58
C VAL A 139 1.93 4.52 9.70
N SER A 140 3.19 4.65 10.10
CA SER A 140 4.31 4.06 9.37
C SER A 140 4.22 2.53 9.28
N MET A 141 3.82 1.87 10.38
CA MET A 141 3.57 0.43 10.39
C MET A 141 2.40 0.06 9.46
N ALA A 142 1.32 0.86 9.46
CA ALA A 142 0.19 0.66 8.55
C ALA A 142 0.63 0.74 7.07
N ILE A 143 1.44 1.72 6.69
CA ILE A 143 1.91 1.91 5.31
C ILE A 143 2.70 0.70 4.82
N ILE A 144 3.63 0.18 5.61
CA ILE A 144 4.43 -0.99 5.23
C ILE A 144 3.54 -2.24 5.21
N GLY A 145 2.67 -2.41 6.21
CA GLY A 145 1.74 -3.54 6.30
C GLY A 145 0.80 -3.60 5.09
N TYR A 146 0.15 -2.50 4.79
CA TYR A 146 -0.76 -2.38 3.64
C TYR A 146 -0.02 -2.48 2.30
N GLY A 147 1.23 -1.98 2.23
CA GLY A 147 2.11 -2.18 1.09
C GLY A 147 2.37 -3.66 0.80
N GLY A 148 2.69 -4.44 1.83
CA GLY A 148 2.86 -5.89 1.73
C GLY A 148 1.58 -6.60 1.25
N PHE A 149 0.42 -6.23 1.82
CA PHE A 149 -0.87 -6.78 1.39
C PHE A 149 -1.24 -6.39 -0.03
N GLY A 150 -0.90 -5.18 -0.48
CA GLY A 150 -1.08 -4.73 -1.87
C GLY A 150 -0.27 -5.57 -2.85
N VAL A 151 0.97 -5.90 -2.52
CA VAL A 151 1.78 -6.83 -3.32
C VAL A 151 1.16 -8.23 -3.32
N ALA A 152 0.73 -8.74 -2.16
CA ALA A 152 0.07 -10.04 -2.07
C ALA A 152 -1.21 -10.09 -2.94
N PHE A 153 -2.01 -9.03 -2.94
CA PHE A 153 -3.18 -8.88 -3.79
C PHE A 153 -2.85 -8.95 -5.28
N GLY A 154 -1.90 -8.13 -5.76
CA GLY A 154 -1.50 -8.13 -7.16
C GLY A 154 -0.97 -9.48 -7.62
N VAL A 155 -0.12 -10.14 -6.81
CA VAL A 155 0.41 -11.47 -7.11
C VAL A 155 -0.69 -12.54 -7.06
N SER A 156 -1.70 -12.38 -6.19
CA SER A 156 -2.86 -13.28 -6.13
C SER A 156 -3.74 -13.18 -7.37
N LEU A 157 -3.92 -11.97 -7.91
CA LEU A 157 -4.59 -11.78 -9.20
C LEU A 157 -3.82 -12.45 -10.33
N ALA A 158 -2.48 -12.28 -10.36
CA ALA A 158 -1.63 -12.97 -11.33
C ALA A 158 -1.76 -14.49 -11.22
N TYR A 159 -1.80 -15.03 -9.99
CA TYR A 159 -2.01 -16.45 -9.75
C TYR A 159 -3.34 -16.96 -10.31
N LEU A 160 -4.45 -16.28 -9.99
CA LEU A 160 -5.79 -16.72 -10.39
C LEU A 160 -6.08 -16.54 -11.89
N LEU A 161 -5.45 -15.55 -12.53
CA LEU A 161 -5.66 -15.27 -13.95
C LEU A 161 -4.67 -15.98 -14.86
N ARG A 162 -3.61 -16.59 -14.32
CA ARG A 162 -2.54 -17.22 -15.07
C ARG A 162 -3.02 -18.14 -16.18
N ASP A 163 -3.94 -19.06 -15.86
CA ASP A 163 -4.44 -20.05 -16.83
C ASP A 163 -5.25 -19.40 -17.97
N LYS A 164 -5.85 -18.22 -17.70
CA LYS A 164 -6.62 -17.46 -18.68
C LYS A 164 -5.74 -16.60 -19.60
N LEU A 165 -4.48 -16.40 -19.24
CA LEU A 165 -3.55 -15.54 -19.95
C LEU A 165 -2.83 -16.24 -21.12
N GLY A 166 -3.12 -17.52 -21.38
CA GLY A 166 -2.57 -18.26 -22.52
C GLY A 166 -1.04 -18.21 -22.60
N ALA A 167 -0.48 -17.81 -23.74
CA ALA A 167 0.97 -17.70 -23.94
C ALA A 167 1.66 -16.72 -22.98
N LEU A 168 0.95 -15.76 -22.42
CA LEU A 168 1.46 -14.83 -21.44
C LEU A 168 1.77 -15.53 -20.10
N SER A 169 1.08 -16.62 -19.79
CA SER A 169 1.30 -17.40 -18.55
C SER A 169 2.73 -17.89 -18.40
N GLN A 170 3.45 -18.13 -19.51
CA GLN A 170 4.84 -18.58 -19.52
C GLN A 170 5.84 -17.55 -18.97
N ARG A 171 5.42 -16.28 -18.82
CA ARG A 171 6.25 -15.19 -18.26
C ARG A 171 6.11 -15.03 -16.76
N PHE A 172 5.05 -15.60 -16.21
CA PHE A 172 4.87 -15.61 -14.76
C PHE A 172 5.72 -16.69 -14.13
N PRO A 173 6.11 -16.48 -12.88
CA PRO A 173 6.75 -17.52 -12.09
C PRO A 173 5.91 -18.80 -12.07
N ALA A 174 6.56 -19.92 -11.77
CA ALA A 174 5.86 -21.15 -11.46
C ALA A 174 4.85 -20.92 -10.31
N GLU A 175 3.75 -21.65 -10.32
CA GLU A 175 2.69 -21.49 -9.30
C GLU A 175 3.21 -21.56 -7.86
N LYS A 176 4.15 -22.48 -7.59
CA LYS A 176 4.81 -22.59 -6.29
C LYS A 176 5.54 -21.31 -5.89
N THR A 177 6.12 -20.59 -6.84
CA THR A 177 6.82 -19.32 -6.59
C THR A 177 5.83 -18.19 -6.35
N LEU A 178 4.75 -18.10 -7.15
CA LEU A 178 3.67 -17.14 -6.92
C LEU A 178 3.06 -17.32 -5.52
N ASP A 179 2.73 -18.56 -5.17
CA ASP A 179 2.20 -18.91 -3.86
C ASP A 179 3.17 -18.57 -2.72
N LEU A 180 4.48 -18.77 -2.91
CA LEU A 180 5.50 -18.37 -1.94
C LEU A 180 5.58 -16.85 -1.78
N ILE A 181 5.46 -16.09 -2.88
CA ILE A 181 5.46 -14.62 -2.83
C ILE A 181 4.23 -14.12 -2.09
N ILE A 182 3.03 -14.68 -2.38
CA ILE A 182 1.79 -14.35 -1.66
C ILE A 182 1.99 -14.57 -0.15
N TYR A 183 2.46 -15.75 0.24
CA TYR A 183 2.70 -16.07 1.65
C TYR A 183 3.66 -15.08 2.31
N ARG A 184 4.80 -14.78 1.70
CA ARG A 184 5.80 -13.87 2.27
C ARG A 184 5.31 -12.44 2.36
N ALA A 185 4.57 -11.98 1.36
CA ALA A 185 3.99 -10.65 1.35
C ALA A 185 2.89 -10.50 2.42
N VAL A 186 2.04 -11.54 2.58
CA VAL A 186 1.06 -11.59 3.68
C VAL A 186 1.75 -11.64 5.04
N ALA A 187 2.79 -12.45 5.21
CA ALA A 187 3.51 -12.55 6.48
C ALA A 187 4.16 -11.21 6.88
N LEU A 188 4.77 -10.50 5.90
CA LEU A 188 5.28 -9.15 6.11
C LEU A 188 4.15 -8.20 6.52
N GLY A 189 3.07 -8.17 5.74
CA GLY A 189 1.92 -7.31 6.00
C GLY A 189 1.31 -7.56 7.39
N PHE A 190 1.16 -8.83 7.77
CA PHE A 190 0.61 -9.23 9.06
C PHE A 190 1.47 -8.78 10.25
N LEU A 191 2.80 -8.95 10.13
CA LEU A 191 3.74 -8.46 11.14
C LEU A 191 3.56 -6.95 11.39
N PHE A 192 3.57 -6.17 10.30
CA PHE A 192 3.44 -4.72 10.40
C PHE A 192 2.04 -4.26 10.78
N LEU A 193 0.98 -4.96 10.39
CA LEU A 193 -0.37 -4.69 10.86
C LEU A 193 -0.51 -4.96 12.36
N THR A 194 0.11 -6.04 12.88
CA THR A 194 0.14 -6.31 14.31
C THR A 194 0.84 -5.19 15.09
N MET A 195 2.01 -4.74 14.60
CA MET A 195 2.71 -3.60 15.19
C MET A 195 1.89 -2.31 15.10
N CYS A 196 1.19 -2.09 13.98
CA CYS A 196 0.27 -0.97 13.80
C CYS A 196 -0.83 -0.98 14.87
N MET A 197 -1.48 -2.11 15.11
CA MET A 197 -2.54 -2.23 16.13
C MET A 197 -2.01 -1.96 17.54
N ILE A 198 -0.85 -2.52 17.91
CA ILE A 198 -0.22 -2.31 19.21
C ILE A 198 0.14 -0.83 19.42
N THR A 199 0.83 -0.22 18.46
CA THR A 199 1.24 1.18 18.54
C THR A 199 0.05 2.14 18.48
N GLY A 200 -1.00 1.75 17.72
CA GLY A 200 -2.28 2.46 17.65
C GLY A 200 -3.03 2.46 18.98
N ALA A 201 -3.05 1.32 19.68
CA ALA A 201 -3.64 1.24 21.02
C ALA A 201 -2.91 2.14 22.03
N ILE A 202 -1.58 2.18 21.99
CA ILE A 202 -0.78 3.07 22.85
C ILE A 202 -1.08 4.54 22.52
N TRP A 203 -1.19 4.88 21.23
CA TRP A 203 -1.58 6.23 20.82
C TRP A 203 -3.00 6.57 21.25
N ALA A 204 -3.97 5.69 21.05
CA ALA A 204 -5.38 5.87 21.45
C ALA A 204 -5.52 6.16 22.96
N LYS A 205 -4.75 5.46 23.80
CA LYS A 205 -4.72 5.73 25.26
C LYS A 205 -4.31 7.16 25.57
N ARG A 206 -3.34 7.71 24.81
CA ARG A 206 -2.87 9.11 25.01
C ARG A 206 -3.83 10.14 24.42
N ALA A 207 -4.43 9.81 23.27
CA ALA A 207 -5.30 10.72 22.54
C ALA A 207 -6.73 10.80 23.12
N TRP A 208 -7.28 9.66 23.55
CA TRP A 208 -8.69 9.51 23.95
C TRP A 208 -8.89 8.82 25.31
N GLY A 209 -7.82 8.47 26.01
CA GLY A 209 -7.90 7.90 27.36
C GLY A 209 -8.19 6.39 27.42
N SER A 210 -8.42 5.70 26.29
CA SER A 210 -8.62 4.24 26.22
C SER A 210 -7.71 3.59 25.20
N TYR A 211 -7.31 2.33 25.44
CA TYR A 211 -6.53 1.57 24.47
C TYR A 211 -7.35 1.07 23.29
N TRP A 212 -8.66 0.92 23.47
CA TRP A 212 -9.61 0.39 22.50
C TRP A 212 -11.01 0.93 22.78
N SER A 213 -11.69 1.39 21.76
CA SER A 213 -13.02 2.03 21.87
C SER A 213 -14.06 1.42 20.92
N TRP A 214 -13.72 0.37 20.18
CA TRP A 214 -14.56 -0.20 19.13
C TRP A 214 -14.91 0.80 18.02
N ASP A 215 -14.08 1.79 17.83
CA ASP A 215 -14.18 2.68 16.68
C ASP A 215 -14.21 1.87 15.36
N PRO A 216 -14.94 2.33 14.34
CA PRO A 216 -15.01 1.62 13.06
C PRO A 216 -13.64 1.24 12.45
N LYS A 217 -12.61 2.11 12.54
CA LYS A 217 -11.27 1.76 12.06
C LYS A 217 -10.59 0.70 12.90
N GLU A 218 -10.74 0.74 14.21
CA GLU A 218 -10.23 -0.30 15.11
C GLU A 218 -10.88 -1.64 14.77
N THR A 219 -12.21 -1.67 14.67
CA THR A 219 -12.99 -2.87 14.36
C THR A 219 -12.62 -3.48 13.01
N TRP A 220 -12.55 -2.68 11.96
CA TRP A 220 -12.18 -3.18 10.63
C TRP A 220 -10.70 -3.57 10.51
N SER A 221 -9.81 -2.92 11.27
CA SER A 221 -8.43 -3.36 11.39
C SER A 221 -8.32 -4.72 12.07
N LEU A 222 -9.12 -4.98 13.11
CA LEU A 222 -9.20 -6.28 13.77
C LEU A 222 -9.76 -7.36 12.82
N ILE A 223 -10.83 -7.07 12.07
CA ILE A 223 -11.38 -7.99 11.07
C ILE A 223 -10.30 -8.36 10.04
N THR A 224 -9.59 -7.36 9.52
CA THR A 224 -8.48 -7.56 8.58
C THR A 224 -7.38 -8.43 9.18
N TRP A 225 -7.01 -8.16 10.43
CA TRP A 225 -6.01 -8.93 11.17
C TRP A 225 -6.45 -10.38 11.35
N ILE A 226 -7.70 -10.64 11.73
CA ILE A 226 -8.26 -12.00 11.91
C ILE A 226 -8.22 -12.76 10.57
N ILE A 227 -8.59 -12.15 9.45
CA ILE A 227 -8.56 -12.80 8.12
C ILE A 227 -7.13 -13.25 7.80
N TYR A 228 -6.14 -12.40 8.00
CA TYR A 228 -4.75 -12.76 7.73
C TYR A 228 -4.15 -13.71 8.77
N ALA A 229 -4.60 -13.65 10.03
CA ALA A 229 -4.25 -14.64 11.04
C ALA A 229 -4.77 -16.04 10.66
N ILE A 230 -6.01 -16.14 10.19
CA ILE A 230 -6.58 -17.38 9.66
C ILE A 230 -5.79 -17.87 8.44
N PHE A 231 -5.46 -16.96 7.50
CA PHE A 231 -4.61 -17.30 6.35
C PHE A 231 -3.29 -17.95 6.80
N LEU A 232 -2.56 -17.31 7.73
CA LEU A 232 -1.27 -17.80 8.21
C LEU A 232 -1.43 -19.11 9.00
N HIS A 233 -2.46 -19.22 9.83
CA HIS A 233 -2.75 -20.45 10.58
C HIS A 233 -3.01 -21.63 9.63
N LEU A 234 -3.89 -21.45 8.64
CA LEU A 234 -4.19 -22.50 7.66
C LEU A 234 -2.96 -22.84 6.81
N ARG A 235 -2.13 -21.85 6.47
CA ARG A 235 -0.88 -22.03 5.74
C ARG A 235 0.11 -22.90 6.51
N LEU A 236 0.35 -22.54 7.77
CA LEU A 236 1.39 -23.18 8.59
C LEU A 236 0.95 -24.54 9.16
N ARG A 237 -0.34 -24.69 9.52
CA ARG A 237 -0.83 -25.90 10.19
C ARG A 237 -1.46 -26.90 9.24
N ARG A 238 -2.08 -26.44 8.14
CA ARG A 238 -2.81 -27.28 7.20
C ARG A 238 -2.24 -27.29 5.78
N GLY A 239 -1.11 -26.58 5.54
CA GLY A 239 -0.47 -26.54 4.25
C GLY A 239 -1.33 -25.86 3.15
N MET A 240 -2.22 -24.93 3.51
CA MET A 240 -3.06 -24.23 2.55
C MET A 240 -2.20 -23.47 1.53
N THR A 241 -2.36 -23.80 0.25
CA THR A 241 -1.60 -23.25 -0.87
C THR A 241 -2.52 -22.94 -2.06
N GLY A 242 -1.95 -22.30 -3.06
CA GLY A 242 -2.57 -22.17 -4.37
C GLY A 242 -3.79 -21.27 -4.37
N LYS A 243 -4.83 -21.67 -5.09
CA LYS A 243 -6.03 -20.87 -5.33
C LYS A 243 -6.71 -20.40 -4.04
N LYS A 244 -6.78 -21.26 -3.01
CA LYS A 244 -7.38 -20.88 -1.72
C LYS A 244 -6.57 -19.77 -1.04
N ALA A 245 -5.25 -19.89 -1.02
CA ALA A 245 -4.36 -18.86 -0.47
C ALA A 245 -4.50 -17.54 -1.22
N ALA A 246 -4.56 -17.56 -2.55
CA ALA A 246 -4.77 -16.36 -3.36
C ALA A 246 -6.11 -15.67 -3.07
N ILE A 247 -7.20 -16.42 -2.94
CA ILE A 247 -8.52 -15.87 -2.60
C ILE A 247 -8.50 -15.20 -1.21
N PHE A 248 -7.91 -15.86 -0.20
CA PHE A 248 -7.78 -15.28 1.14
C PHE A 248 -7.00 -13.96 1.13
N ALA A 249 -5.90 -13.90 0.37
CA ALA A 249 -5.10 -12.68 0.25
C ALA A 249 -5.89 -11.53 -0.41
N ILE A 250 -6.71 -11.85 -1.43
CA ILE A 250 -7.60 -10.87 -2.08
C ILE A 250 -8.65 -10.36 -1.09
N VAL A 251 -9.36 -11.26 -0.40
CA VAL A 251 -10.41 -10.88 0.57
C VAL A 251 -9.82 -10.01 1.68
N GLY A 252 -8.66 -10.38 2.22
CA GLY A 252 -7.97 -9.57 3.23
C GLY A 252 -7.62 -8.17 2.72
N PHE A 253 -7.16 -8.05 1.48
CA PHE A 253 -6.84 -6.74 0.90
C PHE A 253 -8.09 -5.89 0.64
N LEU A 254 -9.20 -6.48 0.23
CA LEU A 254 -10.48 -5.76 0.14
C LEU A 254 -10.91 -5.19 1.50
N CYS A 255 -10.67 -5.91 2.60
CA CYS A 255 -10.88 -5.38 3.94
C CYS A 255 -9.92 -4.22 4.27
N VAL A 256 -8.66 -4.26 3.81
CA VAL A 256 -7.73 -3.12 3.93
C VAL A 256 -8.29 -1.89 3.21
N ILE A 257 -8.75 -2.04 1.97
CA ILE A 257 -9.35 -0.94 1.19
C ILE A 257 -10.62 -0.42 1.89
N PHE A 258 -11.45 -1.30 2.41
CA PHE A 258 -12.65 -0.89 3.15
C PHE A 258 -12.28 -0.14 4.46
N THR A 259 -11.29 -0.63 5.20
CA THR A 259 -10.79 0.04 6.41
C THR A 259 -10.29 1.46 6.09
N TYR A 260 -9.63 1.64 4.96
CA TYR A 260 -9.08 2.93 4.58
C TYR A 260 -10.13 3.84 3.91
N VAL A 261 -10.78 3.40 2.84
CA VAL A 261 -11.71 4.22 2.05
C VAL A 261 -13.12 4.13 2.61
N GLY A 262 -13.63 2.91 2.81
CA GLY A 262 -15.01 2.66 3.21
C GLY A 262 -15.34 3.27 4.57
N VAL A 263 -14.50 3.04 5.57
CA VAL A 263 -14.71 3.60 6.92
C VAL A 263 -14.68 5.13 6.89
N ASN A 264 -13.73 5.74 6.16
CA ASN A 264 -13.62 7.20 6.09
C ASN A 264 -14.81 7.86 5.37
N THR A 265 -15.45 7.16 4.42
CA THR A 265 -16.53 7.73 3.60
C THR A 265 -17.92 7.41 4.14
N LEU A 266 -18.11 6.23 4.72
CA LEU A 266 -19.43 5.68 5.07
C LEU A 266 -19.71 5.70 6.58
N LEU A 267 -18.68 5.72 7.42
CA LEU A 267 -18.83 5.59 8.86
C LEU A 267 -18.25 6.81 9.59
N SER A 268 -18.94 7.26 10.64
CA SER A 268 -18.42 8.29 11.54
C SER A 268 -17.71 7.63 12.72
N GLY A 269 -16.57 8.18 13.14
CA GLY A 269 -15.81 7.65 14.27
C GLY A 269 -14.71 8.60 14.73
N LEU A 270 -13.98 8.20 15.76
CA LEU A 270 -12.86 8.97 16.33
C LEU A 270 -11.73 9.26 15.33
N HIS A 271 -11.62 8.42 14.29
CA HIS A 271 -10.64 8.55 13.20
C HIS A 271 -11.19 9.26 11.96
N SER A 272 -12.43 9.75 11.95
CA SER A 272 -13.00 10.50 10.83
C SER A 272 -12.60 11.97 10.92
N TYR A 273 -11.41 12.30 10.43
CA TYR A 273 -10.96 13.70 10.31
C TYR A 273 -11.53 14.26 8.99
N LYS A 274 -12.65 14.97 9.09
CA LYS A 274 -13.24 15.76 8.00
C LYS A 274 -12.71 17.19 8.09
#